data_36319340c7492cdc8aec7b39652cd2d6
#
_entry.id   36319340c7492cdc8aec7b39652cd2d6
#
_cell.length_a   1.000
_cell.length_b   1.000
_cell.length_c   1.000
_cell.angle_alpha   90.00
_cell.angle_beta   90.00
_cell.angle_gamma   90.00
#
_symmetry.space_group_name_H-M   'P 1'
#
loop_
_entity.id
_entity.type
_entity.pdbx_description
1 polymer ?
#
loop_
_entity_poly.entity_id
_entity_poly.type
_entity_poly.pdbx_seq_one_letter_code
_entity_poly.pdbx_strand_id
1 'polypeptide(L)'
;MSDQERGPLLGQLARIYRDYLTAVVLHGQAAAETLGQNPTDVYALNALELAGPLTTGGLAERIGLSQSATTRLVDRLERAGWVRRGPDPGDRRRVVVEAVPLTPEQDEAAFGAARRRMAEVFDGFSADELRVLFRYFEQAAPALREATAETRSGARAATKGRAKGAR
;
A
#
# COMPACT_ATOMS: atom_id res chain seq x y z
N MET A 1 -19.65 1.70 -27.38
CA MET A 1 -20.30 2.13 -26.13
C MET A 1 -20.51 3.62 -26.22
N SER A 2 -21.74 4.09 -26.24
CA SER A 2 -22.06 5.52 -26.35
C SER A 2 -21.75 6.25 -25.02
N ASP A 3 -21.48 7.55 -25.08
CA ASP A 3 -21.26 8.37 -23.87
C ASP A 3 -22.48 8.35 -22.91
N GLN A 4 -23.68 8.12 -23.44
CA GLN A 4 -24.91 7.98 -22.64
C GLN A 4 -24.95 6.70 -21.79
N GLU A 5 -24.31 5.61 -22.20
CA GLU A 5 -24.23 4.36 -21.43
C GLU A 5 -23.09 4.37 -20.40
N ARG A 6 -22.05 5.16 -20.69
CA ARG A 6 -20.84 5.20 -19.86
C ARG A 6 -21.06 5.90 -18.50
N GLY A 7 -21.84 6.97 -18.45
CA GLY A 7 -22.10 7.74 -17.22
C GLY A 7 -22.73 6.91 -16.09
N PRO A 8 -23.85 6.23 -16.32
CA PRO A 8 -24.49 5.35 -15.34
C PRO A 8 -23.59 4.21 -14.86
N LEU A 9 -22.81 3.59 -15.77
CA LEU A 9 -21.84 2.53 -15.42
C LEU A 9 -20.74 3.04 -14.51
N LEU A 10 -20.18 4.24 -14.76
CA LEU A 10 -19.18 4.84 -13.89
C LEU A 10 -19.74 5.18 -12.51
N GLY A 11 -21.01 5.61 -12.42
CA GLY A 11 -21.68 5.86 -11.14
C GLY A 11 -21.86 4.58 -10.32
N GLN A 12 -22.26 3.48 -10.97
CA GLN A 12 -22.36 2.17 -10.34
C GLN A 12 -20.98 1.66 -9.89
N LEU A 13 -19.98 1.76 -10.76
CA LEU A 13 -18.60 1.38 -10.47
C LEU A 13 -18.06 2.12 -9.25
N ALA A 14 -18.30 3.44 -9.13
CA ALA A 14 -17.82 4.24 -8.00
C ALA A 14 -18.36 3.75 -6.65
N ARG A 15 -19.60 3.22 -6.61
CA ARG A 15 -20.19 2.63 -5.40
C ARG A 15 -19.56 1.27 -5.08
N ILE A 16 -19.48 0.38 -6.06
CA ILE A 16 -18.86 -0.94 -5.93
C ILE A 16 -17.40 -0.80 -5.50
N TYR A 17 -16.67 0.12 -6.12
CA TYR A 17 -15.28 0.38 -5.80
C TYR A 17 -15.07 0.85 -4.36
N ARG A 18 -15.91 1.75 -3.85
CA ARG A 18 -15.83 2.21 -2.45
C ARG A 18 -16.10 1.09 -1.44
N ASP A 19 -17.07 0.23 -1.74
CA ASP A 19 -17.36 -0.94 -0.91
C ASP A 19 -16.17 -1.92 -0.89
N TYR A 20 -15.63 -2.22 -2.06
CA TYR A 20 -14.41 -3.03 -2.19
C TYR A 20 -13.22 -2.45 -1.42
N LEU A 21 -12.96 -1.14 -1.55
CA LEU A 21 -11.88 -0.49 -0.80
C LEU A 21 -12.09 -0.58 0.71
N THR A 22 -13.34 -0.46 1.19
CA THR A 22 -13.67 -0.63 2.61
C THR A 22 -13.32 -2.04 3.07
N ALA A 23 -13.71 -3.06 2.31
CA ALA A 23 -13.40 -4.46 2.62
C ALA A 23 -11.89 -4.72 2.64
N VAL A 24 -11.13 -4.18 1.68
CA VAL A 24 -9.66 -4.28 1.64
C VAL A 24 -9.02 -3.66 2.88
N VAL A 25 -9.46 -2.45 3.28
CA VAL A 25 -8.93 -1.77 4.47
C VAL A 25 -9.22 -2.57 5.74
N LEU A 26 -10.45 -3.05 5.90
CA LEU A 26 -10.84 -3.85 7.07
C LEU A 26 -10.06 -5.16 7.14
N HIS A 27 -9.86 -5.84 6.00
CA HIS A 27 -9.02 -7.04 5.97
C HIS A 27 -7.57 -6.73 6.33
N GLY A 28 -7.00 -5.64 5.80
CA GLY A 28 -5.64 -5.21 6.14
C GLY A 28 -5.46 -4.90 7.63
N GLN A 29 -6.49 -4.34 8.29
CA GLN A 29 -6.49 -4.13 9.74
C GLN A 29 -6.49 -5.45 10.51
N ALA A 30 -7.36 -6.39 10.15
CA ALA A 30 -7.43 -7.71 10.76
C ALA A 30 -6.13 -8.52 10.59
N ALA A 31 -5.52 -8.46 9.41
CA ALA A 31 -4.22 -9.06 9.15
C ALA A 31 -3.11 -8.46 10.04
N ALA A 32 -3.10 -7.13 10.20
CA ALA A 32 -2.15 -6.44 11.07
C ALA A 32 -2.34 -6.87 12.54
N GLU A 33 -3.57 -6.94 13.03
CA GLU A 33 -3.88 -7.43 14.38
C GLU A 33 -3.40 -8.88 14.57
N THR A 34 -3.63 -9.75 13.59
CA THR A 34 -3.18 -11.15 13.62
C THR A 34 -1.65 -11.26 13.72
N LEU A 35 -0.92 -10.37 13.06
CA LEU A 35 0.53 -10.29 13.12
C LEU A 35 1.06 -9.51 14.34
N GLY A 36 0.19 -8.98 15.21
CA GLY A 36 0.58 -8.13 16.33
C GLY A 36 1.24 -6.81 15.89
N GLN A 37 0.87 -6.31 14.69
CA GLN A 37 1.45 -5.12 14.09
C GLN A 37 0.39 -4.01 13.90
N ASN A 38 0.86 -2.78 13.71
CA ASN A 38 -0.03 -1.71 13.26
C ASN A 38 -0.26 -1.81 11.75
N PRO A 39 -1.42 -1.37 11.22
CA PRO A 39 -1.68 -1.36 9.78
C PRO A 39 -0.59 -0.64 8.97
N THR A 40 -0.05 0.48 9.46
CA THR A 40 1.04 1.21 8.81
C THR A 40 2.32 0.39 8.71
N ASP A 41 2.60 -0.48 9.70
CA ASP A 41 3.75 -1.37 9.70
C ASP A 41 3.60 -2.44 8.61
N VAL A 42 2.41 -3.05 8.51
CA VAL A 42 2.10 -4.02 7.45
C VAL A 42 2.19 -3.39 6.06
N TYR A 43 1.72 -2.14 5.88
CA TYR A 43 1.90 -1.43 4.61
C TYR A 43 3.36 -1.16 4.26
N ALA A 44 4.20 -0.89 5.25
CA ALA A 44 5.64 -0.72 5.04
C ALA A 44 6.32 -2.03 4.65
N LEU A 45 5.96 -3.14 5.31
CA LEU A 45 6.45 -4.48 4.96
C LEU A 45 6.05 -4.87 3.54
N ASN A 46 4.78 -4.69 3.17
CA ASN A 46 4.30 -4.93 1.82
C ASN A 46 5.01 -4.05 0.77
N ALA A 47 5.30 -2.78 1.10
CA ALA A 47 6.04 -1.90 0.20
C ALA A 47 7.47 -2.39 -0.05
N LEU A 48 8.14 -2.93 0.98
CA LEU A 48 9.46 -3.53 0.89
C LEU A 48 9.43 -4.86 0.12
N GLU A 49 8.42 -5.68 0.34
CA GLU A 49 8.26 -6.95 -0.37
C GLU A 49 8.08 -6.73 -1.87
N LEU A 50 7.22 -5.78 -2.27
CA LEU A 50 6.95 -5.47 -3.68
C LEU A 50 8.09 -4.75 -4.41
N ALA A 51 8.86 -3.93 -3.71
CA ALA A 51 9.91 -3.12 -4.33
C ALA A 51 11.32 -3.69 -4.16
N GLY A 52 11.48 -4.68 -3.27
CA GLY A 52 12.78 -5.08 -2.77
C GLY A 52 13.36 -4.08 -1.75
N PRO A 53 14.65 -4.21 -1.42
CA PRO A 53 15.31 -3.35 -0.46
C PRO A 53 15.23 -1.86 -0.82
N LEU A 54 14.82 -1.01 0.12
CA LEU A 54 14.68 0.44 -0.05
C LEU A 54 15.52 1.20 0.99
N THR A 55 16.04 2.35 0.62
CA THR A 55 16.52 3.29 1.64
C THR A 55 15.36 3.79 2.51
N THR A 56 15.63 4.24 3.72
CA THR A 56 14.59 4.84 4.60
C THR A 56 13.86 6.00 3.90
N GLY A 57 14.58 6.78 3.07
CA GLY A 57 13.99 7.83 2.23
C GLY A 57 13.06 7.29 1.16
N GLY A 58 13.49 6.27 0.41
CA GLY A 58 12.67 5.63 -0.61
C GLY A 58 11.42 4.96 -0.01
N LEU A 59 11.55 4.34 1.17
CA LEU A 59 10.40 3.80 1.89
C LEU A 59 9.44 4.93 2.33
N ALA A 60 9.97 6.05 2.85
CA ALA A 60 9.17 7.20 3.25
C ALA A 60 8.32 7.76 2.10
N GLU A 61 8.90 7.91 0.92
CA GLU A 61 8.20 8.33 -0.29
C GLU A 61 7.10 7.33 -0.68
N ARG A 62 7.41 6.04 -0.66
CA ARG A 62 6.49 4.99 -1.09
C ARG A 62 5.27 4.84 -0.17
N ILE A 63 5.45 4.93 1.15
CA ILE A 63 4.35 4.83 2.12
C ILE A 63 3.78 6.20 2.51
N GLY A 64 4.44 7.28 2.06
CA GLY A 64 4.01 8.66 2.25
C GLY A 64 4.08 9.15 3.67
N LEU A 65 5.03 8.71 4.45
CA LEU A 65 5.35 9.24 5.76
C LEU A 65 6.47 10.29 5.69
N SER A 66 6.63 11.08 6.75
CA SER A 66 7.82 11.91 6.90
C SER A 66 9.05 11.05 7.15
N GLN A 67 10.24 11.54 6.78
CA GLN A 67 11.51 10.85 7.01
C GLN A 67 11.66 10.42 8.49
N SER A 68 11.34 11.33 9.43
CA SER A 68 11.45 11.05 10.86
C SER A 68 10.45 10.00 11.34
N ALA A 69 9.23 9.97 10.81
CA ALA A 69 8.23 8.96 11.13
C ALA A 69 8.66 7.59 10.58
N THR A 70 9.18 7.55 9.36
CA THR A 70 9.68 6.33 8.72
C THR A 70 10.89 5.77 9.46
N THR A 71 11.82 6.62 9.91
CA THR A 71 12.96 6.17 10.72
C THR A 71 12.48 5.46 12.00
N ARG A 72 11.55 6.09 12.76
CA ARG A 72 10.97 5.46 13.95
C ARG A 72 10.22 4.16 13.67
N LEU A 73 9.51 4.09 12.55
CA LEU A 73 8.82 2.89 12.09
C LEU A 73 9.84 1.77 11.82
N VAL A 74 10.88 2.06 11.04
CA VAL A 74 11.94 1.09 10.72
C VAL A 74 12.68 0.63 11.98
N ASP A 75 13.01 1.53 12.92
CA ASP A 75 13.66 1.17 14.19
C ASP A 75 12.79 0.24 15.05
N ARG A 76 11.47 0.42 15.03
CA ARG A 76 10.52 -0.46 15.71
C ARG A 76 10.45 -1.83 15.06
N LEU A 77 10.30 -1.86 13.72
CA LEU A 77 10.23 -3.10 12.95
C LEU A 77 11.53 -3.92 13.03
N GLU A 78 12.68 -3.25 13.05
CA GLU A 78 13.99 -3.92 13.18
C GLU A 78 14.15 -4.55 14.56
N ARG A 79 13.80 -3.81 15.64
CA ARG A 79 13.82 -4.38 17.01
C ARG A 79 12.86 -5.55 17.18
N ALA A 80 11.78 -5.58 16.46
CA ALA A 80 10.81 -6.67 16.45
C ALA A 80 11.15 -7.80 15.47
N GLY A 81 12.24 -7.67 14.68
CA GLY A 81 12.69 -8.70 13.75
C GLY A 81 11.94 -8.77 12.42
N TRP A 82 11.12 -7.77 12.09
CA TRP A 82 10.33 -7.73 10.86
C TRP A 82 11.07 -7.14 9.66
N VAL A 83 12.12 -6.37 9.90
CA VAL A 83 13.00 -5.85 8.87
C VAL A 83 14.45 -5.99 9.32
N ARG A 84 15.36 -5.93 8.36
CA ARG A 84 16.80 -5.82 8.59
C ARG A 84 17.39 -4.68 7.81
N ARG A 85 18.40 -4.02 8.35
CA ARG A 85 19.23 -3.07 7.63
C ARG A 85 20.47 -3.76 7.06
N GLY A 86 20.86 -3.36 5.87
CA GLY A 86 22.07 -3.87 5.22
C GLY A 86 22.63 -2.89 4.21
N PRO A 87 23.83 -3.15 3.68
CA PRO A 87 24.37 -2.36 2.59
C PRO A 87 23.55 -2.58 1.32
N ASP A 88 23.36 -1.50 0.54
CA ASP A 88 22.72 -1.58 -0.77
C ASP A 88 23.59 -2.46 -1.71
N PRO A 89 23.02 -3.47 -2.38
CA PRO A 89 23.76 -4.31 -3.31
C PRO A 89 24.43 -3.54 -4.46
N GLY A 90 23.84 -2.41 -4.88
CA GLY A 90 24.36 -1.55 -5.96
C GLY A 90 25.33 -0.46 -5.49
N ASP A 91 25.22 -0.04 -4.22
CA ASP A 91 26.12 0.97 -3.64
C ASP A 91 26.29 0.73 -2.13
N ARG A 92 27.37 0.07 -1.75
CA ARG A 92 27.69 -0.28 -0.35
C ARG A 92 27.81 0.91 0.62
N ARG A 93 27.86 2.15 0.12
CA ARG A 93 27.82 3.36 0.95
C ARG A 93 26.44 3.70 1.44
N ARG A 94 25.40 3.12 0.84
CA ARG A 94 23.99 3.32 1.18
C ARG A 94 23.53 2.19 2.07
N VAL A 95 22.66 2.54 3.02
CA VAL A 95 21.96 1.56 3.87
C VAL A 95 20.54 1.41 3.35
N VAL A 96 20.13 0.18 3.13
CA VAL A 96 18.77 -0.20 2.75
C VAL A 96 18.10 -1.00 3.86
N VAL A 97 16.80 -0.97 3.84
CA VAL A 97 15.90 -1.75 4.70
C VAL A 97 15.26 -2.82 3.84
N GLU A 98 15.24 -4.03 4.32
CA GLU A 98 14.66 -5.20 3.68
C GLU A 98 13.68 -5.86 4.64
N ALA A 99 12.51 -6.30 4.15
CA ALA A 99 11.56 -7.07 4.94
C ALA A 99 12.12 -8.48 5.23
N VAL A 100 11.90 -8.96 6.45
CA VAL A 100 12.07 -10.37 6.79
C VAL A 100 10.80 -11.09 6.34
N PRO A 101 10.90 -12.13 5.50
CA PRO A 101 9.73 -12.87 5.05
C PRO A 101 8.91 -13.42 6.23
N LEU A 102 7.60 -13.43 6.09
CA LEU A 102 6.71 -14.10 7.04
C LEU A 102 7.01 -15.60 7.08
N THR A 103 6.84 -16.22 8.25
CA THR A 103 6.81 -17.68 8.27
C THR A 103 5.54 -18.18 7.57
N PRO A 104 5.52 -19.44 7.07
CA PRO A 104 4.31 -20.01 6.45
C PRO A 104 3.08 -19.92 7.37
N GLU A 105 3.26 -20.09 8.67
CA GLU A 105 2.20 -20.03 9.67
C GLU A 105 1.66 -18.61 9.85
N GLN A 106 2.54 -17.60 9.87
CA GLN A 106 2.17 -16.19 9.95
C GLN A 106 1.41 -15.76 8.68
N ASP A 107 1.92 -16.14 7.51
CA ASP A 107 1.30 -15.83 6.22
C ASP A 107 -0.09 -16.49 6.10
N GLU A 108 -0.21 -17.76 6.46
CA GLU A 108 -1.49 -18.47 6.43
C GLU A 108 -2.48 -17.88 7.44
N ALA A 109 -2.05 -17.52 8.65
CA ALA A 109 -2.92 -16.93 9.66
C ALA A 109 -3.45 -15.54 9.24
N ALA A 110 -2.61 -14.69 8.64
CA ALA A 110 -2.98 -13.32 8.29
C ALA A 110 -3.70 -13.24 6.92
N PHE A 111 -3.31 -14.05 5.94
CA PHE A 111 -3.73 -13.88 4.54
C PHE A 111 -4.35 -15.12 3.89
N GLY A 112 -4.23 -16.32 4.49
CA GLY A 112 -4.67 -17.58 3.90
C GLY A 112 -6.16 -17.60 3.57
N ALA A 113 -7.01 -17.12 4.48
CA ALA A 113 -8.46 -17.06 4.25
C ALA A 113 -8.82 -16.14 3.08
N ALA A 114 -8.21 -14.95 3.00
CA ALA A 114 -8.44 -14.03 1.90
C ALA A 114 -7.97 -14.60 0.57
N ARG A 115 -6.82 -15.25 0.56
CA ARG A 115 -6.26 -15.90 -0.63
C ARG A 115 -7.21 -16.95 -1.19
N ARG A 116 -7.75 -17.84 -0.35
CA ARG A 116 -8.74 -18.85 -0.76
C ARG A 116 -10.02 -18.22 -1.30
N ARG A 117 -10.60 -17.25 -0.59
CA ARG A 117 -11.82 -16.58 -1.03
C ARG A 117 -11.65 -15.81 -2.32
N MET A 118 -10.50 -15.15 -2.50
CA MET A 118 -10.22 -14.44 -3.77
C MET A 118 -9.95 -15.40 -4.92
N ALA A 119 -9.36 -16.57 -4.69
CA ALA A 119 -9.24 -17.61 -5.71
C ALA A 119 -10.63 -18.06 -6.20
N GLU A 120 -11.57 -18.34 -5.28
CA GLU A 120 -12.97 -18.70 -5.62
C GLU A 120 -13.64 -17.60 -6.47
N VAL A 121 -13.37 -16.32 -6.19
CA VAL A 121 -13.88 -15.20 -6.99
C VAL A 121 -13.26 -15.21 -8.39
N PHE A 122 -11.96 -15.42 -8.50
CA PHE A 122 -11.27 -15.46 -9.79
C PHE A 122 -11.67 -16.63 -10.67
N ASP A 123 -12.11 -17.75 -10.11
CA ASP A 123 -12.66 -18.89 -10.86
C ASP A 123 -13.90 -18.53 -11.70
N GLY A 124 -14.60 -17.46 -11.32
CA GLY A 124 -15.74 -16.92 -12.07
C GLY A 124 -15.37 -16.06 -13.29
N PHE A 125 -14.08 -15.80 -13.55
CA PHE A 125 -13.60 -14.93 -14.61
C PHE A 125 -12.85 -15.72 -15.70
N SER A 126 -13.14 -15.42 -16.96
CA SER A 126 -12.33 -15.90 -18.07
C SER A 126 -10.93 -15.26 -18.08
N ALA A 127 -9.99 -15.89 -18.77
CA ALA A 127 -8.65 -15.34 -18.93
C ALA A 127 -8.63 -13.93 -19.54
N ASP A 128 -9.54 -13.61 -20.45
CA ASP A 128 -9.63 -12.30 -21.07
C ASP A 128 -10.15 -11.23 -20.09
N GLU A 129 -11.12 -11.57 -19.26
CA GLU A 129 -11.62 -10.69 -18.19
C GLU A 129 -10.55 -10.43 -17.13
N LEU A 130 -9.79 -11.47 -16.74
CA LEU A 130 -8.64 -11.29 -15.82
C LEU A 130 -7.57 -10.38 -16.44
N ARG A 131 -7.27 -10.45 -17.73
CA ARG A 131 -6.33 -9.53 -18.38
C ARG A 131 -6.82 -8.08 -18.34
N VAL A 132 -8.14 -7.84 -18.49
CA VAL A 132 -8.72 -6.50 -18.35
C VAL A 132 -8.58 -5.99 -16.92
N LEU A 133 -8.86 -6.85 -15.93
CA LEU A 133 -8.72 -6.54 -14.51
C LEU A 133 -7.27 -6.23 -14.13
N PHE A 134 -6.30 -7.01 -14.59
CA PHE A 134 -4.88 -6.77 -14.35
C PHE A 134 -4.44 -5.42 -14.92
N ARG A 135 -4.80 -5.14 -16.18
CA ARG A 135 -4.51 -3.85 -16.82
C ARG A 135 -5.11 -2.68 -16.04
N TYR A 136 -6.31 -2.84 -15.46
CA TYR A 136 -6.91 -1.82 -14.61
C TYR A 136 -6.03 -1.55 -13.37
N PHE A 137 -5.61 -2.59 -12.64
CA PHE A 137 -4.79 -2.42 -11.44
C PHE A 137 -3.40 -1.85 -11.74
N GLU A 138 -2.78 -2.28 -12.85
CA GLU A 138 -1.49 -1.75 -13.30
C GLU A 138 -1.54 -0.24 -13.58
N GLN A 139 -2.65 0.27 -14.08
CA GLN A 139 -2.85 1.69 -14.37
C GLN A 139 -3.37 2.47 -13.16
N ALA A 140 -4.28 1.89 -12.38
CA ALA A 140 -4.91 2.57 -11.26
C ALA A 140 -3.95 2.80 -10.08
N ALA A 141 -3.04 1.86 -9.80
CA ALA A 141 -2.12 1.98 -8.68
C ALA A 141 -1.12 3.14 -8.82
N PRO A 142 -0.47 3.40 -9.97
CA PRO A 142 0.31 4.62 -10.18
C PRO A 142 -0.52 5.89 -10.06
N ALA A 143 -1.68 5.95 -10.70
CA ALA A 143 -2.56 7.13 -10.66
C ALA A 143 -2.99 7.50 -9.23
N LEU A 144 -3.30 6.51 -8.38
CA LEU A 144 -3.60 6.75 -6.96
C LEU A 144 -2.39 7.24 -6.16
N ARG A 145 -1.18 6.78 -6.49
CA ARG A 145 0.05 7.29 -5.85
C ARG A 145 0.30 8.76 -6.22
N GLU A 146 0.11 9.14 -7.47
CA GLU A 146 0.23 10.52 -7.96
C GLU A 146 -0.81 11.42 -7.27
N ALA A 147 -2.09 11.03 -7.28
CA ALA A 147 -3.16 11.77 -6.59
C ALA A 147 -2.88 11.92 -5.08
N THR A 148 -2.29 10.91 -4.44
CA THR A 148 -1.88 10.98 -3.04
C THR A 148 -0.80 12.05 -2.82
N ALA A 149 0.19 12.13 -3.71
CA ALA A 149 1.25 13.13 -3.64
C ALA A 149 0.69 14.55 -3.82
N GLU A 150 -0.21 14.75 -4.78
CA GLU A 150 -0.91 16.02 -5.02
C GLU A 150 -1.73 16.47 -3.81
N THR A 151 -2.56 15.57 -3.25
CA THR A 151 -3.39 15.85 -2.07
C THR A 151 -2.54 16.26 -0.87
N ARG A 152 -1.41 15.57 -0.64
CA ARG A 152 -0.48 15.91 0.45
C ARG A 152 0.22 17.25 0.24
N SER A 153 0.58 17.58 -1.00
CA SER A 153 1.20 18.86 -1.34
C SER A 153 0.24 20.02 -1.12
N GLY A 154 -1.03 19.87 -1.51
CA GLY A 154 -2.10 20.83 -1.27
C GLY A 154 -2.35 21.07 0.22
N ALA A 155 -2.41 20.00 1.02
CA ALA A 155 -2.59 20.10 2.47
C ALA A 155 -1.44 20.86 3.16
N ARG A 156 -0.19 20.62 2.75
CA ARG A 156 0.99 21.33 3.27
C ARG A 156 0.97 22.82 2.91
N ALA A 157 0.57 23.17 1.71
CA ALA A 157 0.43 24.57 1.27
C ALA A 157 -0.65 25.31 2.06
N ALA A 158 -1.82 24.68 2.28
CA ALA A 158 -2.90 25.23 3.06
C ALA A 158 -2.51 25.49 4.54
N THR A 159 -1.76 24.58 5.14
CA THR A 159 -1.26 24.72 6.53
C THR A 159 -0.25 25.86 6.64
N LYS A 160 0.66 26.02 5.67
CA LYS A 160 1.62 27.13 5.62
C LYS A 160 0.93 28.49 5.44
N GLY A 161 -0.12 28.55 4.63
CA GLY A 161 -0.90 29.75 4.40
C GLY A 161 -1.62 30.23 5.67
N ARG A 162 -2.24 29.31 6.42
CA ARG A 162 -2.89 29.61 7.70
C ARG A 162 -1.92 30.11 8.78
N ALA A 163 -0.72 29.53 8.87
CA ALA A 163 0.30 29.97 9.83
C ALA A 163 0.86 31.37 9.53
N LYS A 164 0.83 31.81 8.27
CA LYS A 164 1.33 33.13 7.85
C LYS A 164 0.26 34.24 7.97
N GLY A 165 -1.02 33.89 7.99
CA GLY A 165 -2.14 34.83 8.17
C GLY A 165 -2.54 35.09 9.63
N ALA A 166 -1.95 34.35 10.57
CA ALA A 166 -2.20 34.46 12.03
C ALA A 166 -1.12 35.26 12.78
N ARG A 167 -0.24 35.96 12.05
CA ARG A 167 0.75 36.90 12.57
C ARG A 167 0.41 38.32 12.05
#